data_aa7c369d4235fafa1ceab1fd2802376b
#
_entry.id   aa7c369d4235fafa1ceab1fd2802376b
#
_cell.length_a   1.000
_cell.length_b   1.000
_cell.length_c   1.000
_cell.angle_alpha   90.00
_cell.angle_beta   90.00
_cell.angle_gamma   90.00
#
_symmetry.space_group_name_H-M   'P 1'
#
loop_
_entity.id
_entity.type
_entity.pdbx_description
1 polymer ?
#
loop_
_entity_poly.entity_id
_entity_poly.type
_entity_poly.pdbx_seq_one_letter_code
_entity_poly.pdbx_strand_id
1 'polypeptide(L)'
;MTWSPSQAAIEACGSIIEWDWSGVVYSASSRSDFGLLQRSLGASGRGQGKLPSRNSILYAFDLLYLDGHDLQGTEYRVRRHLLEDALPAEDDVIRLSQEIDADPEDFVAHACQLGLEGIIAKHRDRPYRSGRTGDWLKIKCSQSDSFVIIGYEPSTALPGAIASLLLAARWRDIYVYVGSVGTGFKHDEARQLRKTLDRLKTRTPPVRVPGKNLVLTSPTLIAEIEYRAWTHEGKLRHASYKGLRERQDNADIYKMPD
;
A
#
# COMPACT_ATOMS: atom_id res chain seq x y z
N MET A 1 12.40 -3.29 -11.79
CA MET A 1 12.33 -4.61 -12.47
C MET A 1 11.40 -4.42 -13.64
N THR A 2 11.94 -4.37 -14.81
CA THR A 2 11.21 -4.34 -16.08
C THR A 2 10.86 -5.78 -16.44
N TRP A 3 9.59 -6.12 -16.39
CA TRP A 3 9.09 -7.41 -16.88
C TRP A 3 8.64 -7.19 -18.32
N SER A 4 9.09 -8.03 -19.25
CA SER A 4 8.63 -8.01 -20.63
C SER A 4 7.47 -9.00 -20.78
N PRO A 5 6.31 -8.59 -21.33
CA PRO A 5 5.25 -9.53 -21.68
C PRO A 5 5.80 -10.56 -22.68
N SER A 6 5.25 -11.77 -22.65
CA SER A 6 5.64 -12.79 -23.63
C SER A 6 5.34 -12.27 -25.03
N GLN A 7 6.30 -12.44 -25.94
CA GLN A 7 6.23 -12.01 -27.34
C GLN A 7 4.92 -12.42 -28.04
N ALA A 8 4.30 -13.52 -27.61
CA ALA A 8 3.03 -14.02 -28.12
C ALA A 8 1.80 -13.10 -27.87
N ALA A 9 1.78 -12.34 -26.78
CA ALA A 9 0.69 -11.38 -26.50
C ALA A 9 0.84 -10.10 -27.34
N ILE A 10 2.09 -9.76 -27.71
CA ILE A 10 2.44 -8.62 -28.56
C ILE A 10 2.10 -8.92 -30.03
N GLU A 11 2.34 -10.15 -30.48
CA GLU A 11 2.06 -10.58 -31.84
C GLU A 11 0.56 -10.70 -32.15
N ALA A 12 -0.28 -10.95 -31.13
CA ALA A 12 -1.74 -11.02 -31.31
C ALA A 12 -2.38 -9.67 -31.64
N CYS A 13 -1.74 -8.54 -31.31
CA CYS A 13 -2.22 -7.20 -31.66
C CYS A 13 -1.69 -6.66 -33.01
N GLY A 14 -0.78 -7.37 -33.69
CA GLY A 14 -0.27 -6.99 -35.00
C GLY A 14 0.63 -5.74 -35.03
N SER A 15 0.92 -5.14 -33.90
CA SER A 15 1.73 -3.92 -33.74
C SER A 15 2.78 -4.09 -32.67
N ILE A 16 3.99 -3.52 -32.85
CA ILE A 16 5.00 -3.47 -31.80
C ILE A 16 4.65 -2.32 -30.87
N ILE A 17 4.13 -2.66 -29.69
CA ILE A 17 3.68 -1.69 -28.69
C ILE A 17 4.56 -1.84 -27.45
N GLU A 18 5.23 -0.76 -27.02
CA GLU A 18 5.82 -0.66 -25.70
C GLU A 18 4.94 0.23 -24.82
N TRP A 19 4.47 -0.32 -23.73
CA TRP A 19 3.49 0.30 -22.85
C TRP A 19 4.08 0.47 -21.46
N ASP A 20 3.59 1.48 -20.76
CA ASP A 20 3.70 1.49 -19.31
C ASP A 20 2.45 0.80 -18.72
N TRP A 21 2.64 -0.18 -17.83
CA TRP A 21 1.58 -1.09 -17.40
C TRP A 21 1.77 -1.58 -15.96
N SER A 22 0.67 -2.00 -15.33
CA SER A 22 0.69 -2.69 -14.05
C SER A 22 -0.06 -4.02 -14.15
N GLY A 23 0.61 -5.11 -13.73
CA GLY A 23 -0.05 -6.43 -13.60
C GLY A 23 -0.83 -6.50 -12.30
N VAL A 24 -2.06 -6.99 -12.38
CA VAL A 24 -2.93 -7.18 -11.22
C VAL A 24 -3.59 -8.55 -11.27
N VAL A 25 -3.63 -9.25 -10.12
CA VAL A 25 -4.45 -10.46 -9.95
C VAL A 25 -5.59 -10.12 -9.00
N TYR A 26 -6.80 -10.46 -9.40
CA TYR A 26 -7.97 -10.28 -8.56
C TYR A 26 -8.18 -11.49 -7.65
N SER A 27 -8.55 -11.22 -6.40
CA SER A 27 -9.12 -12.20 -5.50
C SER A 27 -10.56 -12.55 -5.93
N ALA A 28 -11.14 -13.59 -5.36
CA ALA A 28 -12.54 -13.94 -5.58
C ALA A 28 -13.53 -12.79 -5.26
N SER A 29 -13.10 -11.78 -4.51
CA SER A 29 -13.84 -10.55 -4.19
C SER A 29 -13.63 -9.41 -5.21
N SER A 30 -13.04 -9.68 -6.37
CA SER A 30 -12.74 -8.70 -7.44
C SER A 30 -11.81 -7.54 -6.99
N ARG A 31 -11.01 -7.75 -5.94
CA ARG A 31 -9.98 -6.80 -5.50
C ARG A 31 -8.60 -7.22 -5.97
N SER A 32 -7.78 -6.23 -6.32
CA SER A 32 -6.37 -6.47 -6.63
C SER A 32 -5.63 -7.00 -5.40
N ASP A 33 -4.90 -8.11 -5.55
CA ASP A 33 -4.15 -8.74 -4.46
C ASP A 33 -2.71 -9.01 -4.90
N PHE A 34 -1.78 -8.23 -4.35
CA PHE A 34 -0.36 -8.37 -4.63
C PHE A 34 0.21 -9.72 -4.16
N GLY A 35 -0.31 -10.29 -3.09
CA GLY A 35 0.11 -11.60 -2.61
C GLY A 35 -0.29 -12.73 -3.57
N LEU A 36 -1.47 -12.62 -4.20
CA LEU A 36 -1.89 -13.52 -5.27
C LEU A 36 -1.01 -13.35 -6.51
N LEU A 37 -0.70 -12.13 -6.90
CA LEU A 37 0.20 -11.83 -8.01
C LEU A 37 1.59 -12.45 -7.78
N GLN A 38 2.19 -12.24 -6.61
CA GLN A 38 3.48 -12.86 -6.27
C GLN A 38 3.45 -14.38 -6.33
N ARG A 39 2.37 -15.00 -5.87
CA ARG A 39 2.20 -16.46 -5.94
C ARG A 39 2.04 -16.94 -7.38
N SER A 40 1.26 -16.24 -8.21
CA SER A 40 1.06 -16.59 -9.61
C SER A 40 2.33 -16.42 -10.47
N LEU A 41 3.19 -15.46 -10.13
CA LEU A 41 4.47 -15.22 -10.79
C LEU A 41 5.59 -16.14 -10.29
N GLY A 42 5.32 -17.04 -9.34
CA GLY A 42 6.32 -17.97 -8.79
C GLY A 42 7.39 -17.23 -7.98
N ALA A 43 7.06 -16.75 -6.80
CA ALA A 43 7.94 -16.00 -5.90
C ALA A 43 9.05 -16.85 -5.26
N SER A 44 9.64 -17.77 -5.99
CA SER A 44 10.86 -18.47 -5.65
C SER A 44 11.87 -18.17 -6.74
N GLY A 45 12.77 -17.25 -6.48
CA GLY A 45 13.76 -16.69 -7.39
C GLY A 45 14.78 -17.66 -7.98
N ARG A 46 14.39 -18.80 -8.50
CA ARG A 46 15.17 -19.70 -9.35
C ARG A 46 14.21 -20.57 -10.14
N GLY A 47 13.87 -20.19 -11.34
CA GLY A 47 13.22 -21.14 -12.25
C GLY A 47 12.36 -20.46 -13.28
N GLN A 48 12.74 -20.70 -14.51
CA GLN A 48 12.02 -20.58 -15.77
C GLN A 48 10.58 -20.08 -15.65
N GLY A 49 10.31 -18.90 -16.23
CA GLY A 49 9.01 -18.26 -16.26
C GLY A 49 7.89 -19.23 -16.62
N LYS A 50 7.14 -19.64 -15.63
CA LYS A 50 5.80 -20.15 -15.89
C LYS A 50 4.97 -18.97 -16.37
N LEU A 51 4.35 -19.14 -17.54
CA LEU A 51 3.37 -18.21 -18.09
C LEU A 51 2.42 -17.72 -16.98
N PRO A 52 2.01 -16.43 -17.01
CA PRO A 52 1.06 -15.89 -16.06
C PRO A 52 -0.15 -16.82 -15.96
N SER A 53 -0.62 -17.06 -14.76
CA SER A 53 -1.81 -17.88 -14.57
C SER A 53 -2.97 -17.21 -15.35
N ARG A 54 -3.89 -18.00 -15.88
CA ARG A 54 -5.09 -17.50 -16.59
C ARG A 54 -5.92 -16.45 -15.81
N ASN A 55 -5.54 -16.17 -14.58
CA ASN A 55 -6.21 -15.24 -13.68
C ASN A 55 -5.48 -13.89 -13.53
N SER A 56 -4.40 -13.66 -14.28
CA SER A 56 -3.68 -12.37 -14.25
C SER A 56 -4.21 -11.47 -15.35
N ILE A 57 -4.63 -10.25 -14.99
CA ILE A 57 -5.09 -9.22 -15.92
C ILE A 57 -4.05 -8.11 -15.95
N LEU A 58 -3.72 -7.66 -17.15
CA LEU A 58 -2.84 -6.53 -17.41
C LEU A 58 -3.69 -5.28 -17.62
N TYR A 59 -3.42 -4.22 -16.85
CA TYR A 59 -4.02 -2.90 -17.07
C TYR A 59 -3.02 -2.00 -17.78
N ALA A 60 -3.31 -1.68 -19.05
CA ALA A 60 -2.59 -0.69 -19.81
C ALA A 60 -3.11 0.72 -19.46
N PHE A 61 -2.19 1.65 -19.20
CA PHE A 61 -2.56 3.01 -18.79
C PHE A 61 -1.76 4.13 -19.47
N ASP A 62 -0.74 3.79 -20.27
CA ASP A 62 -0.01 4.73 -21.13
C ASP A 62 0.63 4.00 -22.31
N LEU A 63 0.91 4.72 -23.39
CA LEU A 63 1.50 4.22 -24.62
C LEU A 63 2.75 5.04 -24.94
N LEU A 64 3.92 4.40 -24.91
CA LEU A 64 5.19 5.09 -25.09
C LEU A 64 5.78 4.92 -26.50
N TYR A 65 5.45 3.81 -27.16
CA TYR A 65 5.88 3.52 -28.52
C TYR A 65 4.75 2.85 -29.30
N LEU A 66 4.58 3.23 -30.55
CA LEU A 66 3.62 2.63 -31.47
C LEU A 66 4.27 2.49 -32.85
N ASP A 67 4.32 1.27 -33.37
CA ASP A 67 4.83 0.95 -34.71
C ASP A 67 6.21 1.57 -35.01
N GLY A 68 7.10 1.54 -34.00
CA GLY A 68 8.46 2.07 -34.10
C GLY A 68 8.57 3.58 -33.86
N HIS A 69 7.48 4.28 -33.59
CA HIS A 69 7.46 5.70 -33.26
C HIS A 69 7.52 5.92 -31.75
N ASP A 70 8.45 6.76 -31.31
CA ASP A 70 8.56 7.22 -29.91
C ASP A 70 7.49 8.30 -29.64
N LEU A 71 6.59 8.00 -28.72
CA LEU A 71 5.49 8.88 -28.32
C LEU A 71 5.79 9.62 -27.00
N GLN A 72 6.93 9.40 -26.36
CA GLN A 72 7.24 9.97 -25.04
C GLN A 72 7.18 11.52 -25.05
N GLY A 73 7.58 12.15 -26.16
CA GLY A 73 7.48 13.60 -26.36
C GLY A 73 6.06 14.14 -26.56
N THR A 74 5.09 13.26 -26.75
CA THR A 74 3.68 13.62 -27.02
C THR A 74 2.91 13.82 -25.71
N GLU A 75 1.91 14.69 -25.73
CA GLU A 75 1.03 14.92 -24.58
C GLU A 75 0.30 13.64 -24.15
N TYR A 76 0.12 13.45 -22.82
CA TYR A 76 -0.51 12.24 -22.29
C TYR A 76 -1.90 11.96 -22.89
N ARG A 77 -2.73 12.99 -23.08
CA ARG A 77 -4.07 12.84 -23.68
C ARG A 77 -4.02 12.21 -25.08
N VAL A 78 -3.01 12.54 -25.89
CA VAL A 78 -2.85 11.98 -27.25
C VAL A 78 -2.38 10.52 -27.16
N ARG A 79 -1.39 10.24 -26.32
CA ARG A 79 -0.92 8.87 -26.09
C ARG A 79 -2.04 7.97 -25.56
N ARG A 80 -2.90 8.53 -24.70
CA ARG A 80 -4.07 7.82 -24.16
C ARG A 80 -5.07 7.45 -25.24
N HIS A 81 -5.39 8.39 -26.13
CA HIS A 81 -6.30 8.15 -27.25
C HIS A 81 -5.75 7.08 -28.20
N LEU A 82 -4.46 7.16 -28.53
CA LEU A 82 -3.80 6.12 -29.33
C LEU A 82 -3.80 4.74 -28.64
N LEU A 83 -3.70 4.71 -27.31
CA LEU A 83 -3.80 3.46 -26.55
C LEU A 83 -5.21 2.86 -26.62
N GLU A 84 -6.23 3.70 -26.55
CA GLU A 84 -7.63 3.28 -26.70
C GLU A 84 -7.91 2.68 -28.07
N ASP A 85 -7.38 3.29 -29.11
CA ASP A 85 -7.52 2.81 -30.50
C ASP A 85 -6.72 1.52 -30.75
N ALA A 86 -5.58 1.35 -30.07
CA ALA A 86 -4.70 0.19 -30.25
C ALA A 86 -5.15 -1.05 -29.49
N LEU A 87 -5.98 -0.91 -28.47
CA LEU A 87 -6.45 -2.02 -27.66
C LEU A 87 -7.74 -2.62 -28.24
N PRO A 88 -7.85 -3.96 -28.30
CA PRO A 88 -9.12 -4.60 -28.67
C PRO A 88 -10.20 -4.26 -27.63
N ALA A 89 -11.42 -4.08 -28.07
CA ALA A 89 -12.57 -3.68 -27.25
C ALA A 89 -12.88 -4.67 -26.12
N GLU A 90 -12.58 -5.95 -26.33
CA GLU A 90 -12.75 -7.02 -25.33
C GLU A 90 -11.53 -7.95 -25.37
N ASP A 91 -10.73 -7.91 -24.32
CA ASP A 91 -9.65 -8.85 -24.07
C ASP A 91 -9.71 -9.29 -22.59
N ASP A 92 -9.66 -10.60 -22.37
CA ASP A 92 -9.73 -11.17 -21.02
C ASP A 92 -8.42 -10.96 -20.23
N VAL A 93 -7.33 -10.68 -20.90
CA VAL A 93 -5.97 -10.60 -20.34
C VAL A 93 -5.47 -9.17 -20.25
N ILE A 94 -5.77 -8.34 -21.26
CA ILE A 94 -5.31 -6.95 -21.35
C ILE A 94 -6.52 -6.02 -21.29
N ARG A 95 -6.52 -5.12 -20.36
CA ARG A 95 -7.60 -4.13 -20.17
C ARG A 95 -7.07 -2.73 -20.13
N LEU A 96 -7.83 -1.82 -20.70
CA LEU A 96 -7.57 -0.40 -20.56
C LEU A 96 -7.87 0.04 -19.13
N SER A 97 -6.93 0.74 -18.49
CA SER A 97 -7.18 1.38 -17.20
C SER A 97 -8.25 2.47 -17.38
N GLN A 98 -9.26 2.50 -16.54
CA GLN A 98 -10.30 3.52 -16.61
C GLN A 98 -9.76 4.88 -16.18
N GLU A 99 -10.14 5.91 -16.89
CA GLU A 99 -9.97 7.31 -16.51
C GLU A 99 -11.31 7.91 -16.10
N ILE A 100 -11.29 8.72 -15.04
CA ILE A 100 -12.46 9.42 -14.54
C ILE A 100 -12.08 10.90 -14.42
N ASP A 101 -12.84 11.75 -15.10
CA ASP A 101 -12.75 13.20 -14.97
C ASP A 101 -13.66 13.65 -13.83
N ALA A 102 -13.10 13.74 -12.64
CA ALA A 102 -13.81 14.10 -11.42
C ALA A 102 -12.94 15.00 -10.53
N ASP A 103 -13.58 15.63 -9.53
CA ASP A 103 -12.83 16.31 -8.50
C ASP A 103 -11.88 15.32 -7.79
N PRO A 104 -10.57 15.65 -7.68
CA PRO A 104 -9.60 14.72 -7.14
C PRO A 104 -9.88 14.28 -5.70
N GLU A 105 -10.40 15.15 -4.84
CA GLU A 105 -10.66 14.86 -3.43
C GLU A 105 -11.83 13.88 -3.29
N ASP A 106 -12.92 14.13 -4.01
CA ASP A 106 -14.10 13.25 -4.04
C ASP A 106 -13.75 11.89 -4.63
N PHE A 107 -12.93 11.88 -5.69
CA PHE A 107 -12.52 10.65 -6.34
C PHE A 107 -11.59 9.80 -5.43
N VAL A 108 -10.65 10.42 -4.73
CA VAL A 108 -9.82 9.74 -3.72
C VAL A 108 -10.69 9.14 -2.62
N ALA A 109 -11.63 9.92 -2.06
CA ALA A 109 -12.52 9.45 -1.00
C ALA A 109 -13.32 8.23 -1.46
N HIS A 110 -13.87 8.26 -2.67
CA HIS A 110 -14.61 7.15 -3.24
C HIS A 110 -13.74 5.91 -3.51
N ALA A 111 -12.53 6.09 -4.07
CA ALA A 111 -11.57 5.02 -4.27
C ALA A 111 -11.19 4.33 -2.95
N CYS A 112 -11.02 5.11 -1.88
CA CYS A 112 -10.72 4.59 -0.55
C CYS A 112 -11.91 3.81 0.05
N GLN A 113 -13.14 4.28 -0.13
CA GLN A 113 -14.35 3.55 0.28
C GLN A 113 -14.49 2.20 -0.44
N LEU A 114 -14.09 2.14 -1.72
CA LEU A 114 -14.05 0.90 -2.49
C LEU A 114 -12.88 -0.03 -2.07
N GLY A 115 -12.03 0.39 -1.16
CA GLY A 115 -10.87 -0.38 -0.66
C GLY A 115 -9.72 -0.46 -1.67
N LEU A 116 -9.60 0.50 -2.59
CA LEU A 116 -8.47 0.61 -3.49
C LEU A 116 -7.23 1.14 -2.76
N GLU A 117 -6.03 0.88 -3.26
CA GLU A 117 -4.77 1.38 -2.66
C GLU A 117 -4.65 2.90 -2.79
N GLY A 118 -5.29 3.49 -3.78
CA GLY A 118 -5.23 4.90 -4.13
C GLY A 118 -5.47 5.14 -5.61
N ILE A 119 -5.16 6.34 -6.04
CA ILE A 119 -5.31 6.76 -7.43
C ILE A 119 -4.00 7.33 -7.98
N ILE A 120 -3.90 7.40 -9.31
CA ILE A 120 -2.84 8.11 -10.01
C ILE A 120 -3.49 9.30 -10.73
N ALA A 121 -3.19 10.52 -10.31
CA ALA A 121 -3.55 11.72 -11.03
C ALA A 121 -2.46 12.04 -12.06
N LYS A 122 -2.85 12.26 -13.32
CA LYS A 122 -1.93 12.50 -14.43
C LYS A 122 -2.22 13.85 -15.08
N HIS A 123 -1.17 14.60 -15.40
CA HIS A 123 -1.31 15.86 -16.11
C HIS A 123 -1.54 15.59 -17.61
N ARG A 124 -2.72 15.96 -18.13
CA ARG A 124 -3.16 15.62 -19.49
C ARG A 124 -2.26 16.17 -20.61
N ASP A 125 -1.73 17.39 -20.44
CA ASP A 125 -1.01 18.12 -21.48
C ASP A 125 0.52 17.98 -21.32
N ARG A 126 1.01 17.02 -20.55
CA ARG A 126 2.45 16.81 -20.35
C ARG A 126 2.97 15.60 -21.11
N PRO A 127 4.20 15.71 -21.64
CA PRO A 127 4.90 14.56 -22.21
C PRO A 127 5.27 13.56 -21.11
N TYR A 128 5.62 12.35 -21.51
CA TYR A 128 6.17 11.36 -20.59
C TYR A 128 7.57 11.79 -20.14
N ARG A 129 7.80 11.77 -18.84
CA ARG A 129 9.10 11.98 -18.24
C ARG A 129 9.32 10.93 -17.16
N SER A 130 10.37 10.12 -17.35
CA SER A 130 10.73 9.10 -16.35
C SER A 130 11.14 9.76 -15.03
N GLY A 131 10.82 9.10 -13.92
CA GLY A 131 11.19 9.54 -12.59
C GLY A 131 10.09 10.34 -11.88
N ARG A 132 10.47 11.08 -10.80
CA ARG A 132 9.53 11.84 -9.97
C ARG A 132 9.46 13.30 -10.44
N THR A 133 8.67 13.55 -11.46
CA THR A 133 8.56 14.88 -12.10
C THR A 133 7.39 15.72 -11.59
N GLY A 134 6.46 15.13 -10.86
CA GLY A 134 5.21 15.78 -10.46
C GLY A 134 4.11 15.76 -11.53
N ASP A 135 4.39 15.28 -12.75
CA ASP A 135 3.38 15.16 -13.80
C ASP A 135 2.40 14.01 -13.52
N TRP A 136 2.85 13.04 -12.73
CA TRP A 136 2.04 11.93 -12.23
C TRP A 136 2.11 11.90 -10.70
N LEU A 137 0.96 12.03 -10.05
CA LEU A 137 0.85 12.03 -8.61
C LEU A 137 0.19 10.73 -8.14
N LYS A 138 0.91 9.92 -7.39
CA LYS A 138 0.33 8.77 -6.69
C LYS A 138 -0.28 9.24 -5.36
N ILE A 139 -1.61 9.30 -5.31
CA ILE A 139 -2.38 9.65 -4.12
C ILE A 139 -2.87 8.34 -3.51
N LYS A 140 -2.43 8.06 -2.29
CA LYS A 140 -2.70 6.78 -1.63
C LYS A 140 -3.84 6.93 -0.64
N CYS A 141 -4.69 5.92 -0.56
CA CYS A 141 -5.62 5.77 0.54
C CYS A 141 -4.84 5.46 1.82
N SER A 142 -5.03 6.27 2.83
CA SER A 142 -4.54 6.01 4.18
C SER A 142 -5.72 6.09 5.15
N GLN A 143 -5.74 5.17 6.09
CA GLN A 143 -6.67 5.16 7.22
C GLN A 143 -5.90 5.68 8.43
N SER A 144 -6.58 6.37 9.33
CA SER A 144 -6.01 6.82 10.60
C SER A 144 -6.96 6.47 11.72
N ASP A 145 -6.46 5.67 12.66
CA ASP A 145 -7.22 5.20 13.80
C ASP A 145 -6.36 5.20 15.07
N SER A 146 -7.05 5.08 16.19
CA SER A 146 -6.44 5.07 17.51
C SER A 146 -6.17 3.65 17.99
N PHE A 147 -4.93 3.39 18.39
CA PHE A 147 -4.51 2.09 18.92
C PHE A 147 -3.86 2.26 20.29
N VAL A 148 -4.11 1.30 21.17
CA VAL A 148 -3.45 1.30 22.48
C VAL A 148 -2.01 0.80 22.36
N ILE A 149 -1.10 1.48 23.04
CA ILE A 149 0.30 1.08 23.16
C ILE A 149 0.42 0.03 24.26
N ILE A 150 0.94 -1.14 23.92
CA ILE A 150 1.12 -2.25 24.87
C ILE A 150 2.59 -2.57 25.12
N GLY A 151 3.49 -1.81 24.52
CA GLY A 151 4.92 -1.96 24.70
C GLY A 151 5.72 -1.28 23.58
N TYR A 152 7.01 -1.50 23.62
CA TYR A 152 7.93 -0.99 22.62
C TYR A 152 9.15 -1.90 22.45
N GLU A 153 9.83 -1.75 21.33
CA GLU A 153 11.14 -2.32 21.06
C GLU A 153 12.20 -1.22 21.26
N PRO A 154 13.23 -1.45 22.11
CA PRO A 154 14.32 -0.48 22.28
C PRO A 154 15.13 -0.33 21.01
N SER A 155 15.52 0.90 20.68
CA SER A 155 16.41 1.15 19.54
C SER A 155 17.84 0.72 19.86
N THR A 156 18.43 -0.04 18.94
CA THR A 156 19.86 -0.36 18.96
C THR A 156 20.69 0.73 18.29
N ALA A 157 20.11 1.43 17.31
CA ALA A 157 20.78 2.49 16.56
C ALA A 157 20.79 3.85 17.32
N LEU A 158 19.76 4.11 18.15
CA LEU A 158 19.63 5.36 18.88
C LEU A 158 19.45 5.07 20.39
N PRO A 159 20.53 5.11 21.18
CA PRO A 159 20.44 4.84 22.62
C PRO A 159 19.41 5.73 23.33
N GLY A 160 18.61 5.10 24.18
CA GLY A 160 17.57 5.80 24.93
C GLY A 160 16.29 6.10 24.14
N ALA A 161 16.17 5.67 22.89
CA ALA A 161 14.97 5.79 22.09
C ALA A 161 14.23 4.46 21.91
N ILE A 162 13.04 4.52 21.32
CA ILE A 162 12.30 3.35 20.83
C ILE A 162 12.66 3.09 19.37
N ALA A 163 12.66 1.83 18.95
CA ALA A 163 12.70 1.43 17.54
C ALA A 163 11.30 1.29 16.97
N SER A 164 10.39 0.69 17.74
CA SER A 164 8.99 0.54 17.35
C SER A 164 8.07 0.54 18.58
N LEU A 165 6.81 0.95 18.38
CA LEU A 165 5.72 0.75 19.33
C LEU A 165 4.97 -0.53 19.01
N LEU A 166 4.58 -1.27 20.03
CA LEU A 166 3.72 -2.43 19.93
C LEU A 166 2.27 -1.99 20.17
N LEU A 167 1.40 -2.34 19.23
CA LEU A 167 0.03 -1.82 19.18
C LEU A 167 -1.00 -2.92 19.39
N ALA A 168 -2.08 -2.58 20.05
CA ALA A 168 -3.24 -3.43 20.17
C ALA A 168 -4.52 -2.67 19.81
N ALA A 169 -5.46 -3.38 19.21
CA ALA A 169 -6.83 -2.97 18.98
C ALA A 169 -7.75 -3.64 20.01
N ARG A 170 -8.98 -3.17 20.10
CA ARG A 170 -10.00 -3.79 20.92
C ARG A 170 -10.85 -4.76 20.11
N TRP A 171 -11.03 -5.97 20.60
CA TRP A 171 -11.99 -6.92 20.06
C TRP A 171 -12.87 -7.40 21.19
N ARG A 172 -14.15 -6.97 21.19
CA ARG A 172 -15.05 -7.15 22.33
C ARG A 172 -14.43 -6.54 23.60
N ASP A 173 -14.22 -7.34 24.63
CA ASP A 173 -13.65 -6.90 25.91
C ASP A 173 -12.16 -7.21 26.09
N ILE A 174 -11.48 -7.70 25.04
CA ILE A 174 -10.07 -8.05 25.08
C ILE A 174 -9.24 -7.17 24.12
N TYR A 175 -7.95 -7.08 24.41
CA TYR A 175 -6.97 -6.51 23.51
C TYR A 175 -6.40 -7.58 22.58
N VAL A 176 -6.21 -7.23 21.31
CA VAL A 176 -5.60 -8.07 20.31
C VAL A 176 -4.38 -7.35 19.71
N TYR A 177 -3.24 -8.01 19.69
CA TYR A 177 -2.03 -7.47 19.10
C TYR A 177 -2.19 -7.29 17.58
N VAL A 178 -2.02 -6.07 17.09
CA VAL A 178 -2.24 -5.70 15.68
C VAL A 178 -0.95 -5.33 14.94
N GLY A 179 0.20 -5.52 15.56
CA GLY A 179 1.49 -5.26 14.92
C GLY A 179 2.29 -4.17 15.61
N SER A 180 3.37 -3.76 14.97
CA SER A 180 4.24 -2.70 15.46
C SER A 180 4.39 -1.58 14.44
N VAL A 181 4.72 -0.38 14.95
CA VAL A 181 5.01 0.79 14.12
C VAL A 181 6.40 1.33 14.48
N GLY A 182 7.28 1.39 13.46
CA GLY A 182 8.67 1.85 13.61
C GLY A 182 8.98 3.15 12.84
N THR A 183 7.95 3.81 12.29
CA THR A 183 8.12 5.04 11.49
C THR A 183 7.18 6.14 11.99
N GLY A 184 7.46 7.39 11.60
CA GLY A 184 6.64 8.54 11.98
C GLY A 184 7.14 9.30 13.21
N PHE A 185 8.16 8.81 13.90
CA PHE A 185 8.76 9.47 15.06
C PHE A 185 9.86 10.45 14.65
N LYS A 186 9.93 11.59 15.33
CA LYS A 186 11.13 12.42 15.40
C LYS A 186 12.07 11.83 16.47
N HIS A 187 13.38 12.05 16.34
CA HIS A 187 14.38 11.49 17.26
C HIS A 187 14.12 11.84 18.73
N ASP A 188 13.80 13.09 19.00
CA ASP A 188 13.54 13.55 20.38
C ASP A 188 12.22 12.98 20.91
N GLU A 189 11.22 12.88 20.06
CA GLU A 189 9.94 12.27 20.39
C GLU A 189 10.09 10.79 20.75
N ALA A 190 10.90 10.03 19.98
CA ALA A 190 11.17 8.63 20.27
C ALA A 190 11.87 8.43 21.63
N ARG A 191 12.74 9.36 22.05
CA ARG A 191 13.34 9.35 23.38
C ARG A 191 12.34 9.71 24.47
N GLN A 192 11.50 10.69 24.22
CA GLN A 192 10.47 11.14 25.18
C GLN A 192 9.41 10.06 25.39
N LEU A 193 8.94 9.43 24.30
CA LEU A 193 8.02 8.29 24.36
C LEU A 193 8.61 7.15 25.20
N ARG A 194 9.90 6.83 25.01
CA ARG A 194 10.56 5.82 25.81
C ARG A 194 10.51 6.14 27.31
N LYS A 195 10.89 7.39 27.69
CA LYS A 195 10.84 7.81 29.10
C LYS A 195 9.44 7.68 29.71
N THR A 196 8.41 8.00 28.93
CA THR A 196 7.02 7.88 29.37
C THR A 196 6.61 6.41 29.52
N LEU A 197 6.92 5.57 28.52
CA LEU A 197 6.60 4.15 28.52
C LEU A 197 7.40 3.36 29.58
N ASP A 198 8.62 3.78 29.91
CA ASP A 198 9.43 3.17 30.98
C ASP A 198 8.76 3.24 32.36
N ARG A 199 7.93 4.27 32.59
CA ARG A 199 7.14 4.41 33.82
C ARG A 199 5.93 3.48 33.87
N LEU A 200 5.52 2.94 32.73
CA LEU A 200 4.34 2.08 32.56
C LEU A 200 4.70 0.62 32.37
N LYS A 201 5.95 0.23 32.59
CA LYS A 201 6.40 -1.15 32.44
C LYS A 201 5.58 -2.12 33.27
N THR A 202 5.23 -3.24 32.67
CA THR A 202 4.48 -4.30 33.36
C THR A 202 5.08 -5.69 33.05
N ARG A 203 4.91 -6.62 33.99
CA ARG A 203 5.24 -8.04 33.78
C ARG A 203 4.02 -8.82 33.24
N THR A 204 2.84 -8.24 33.32
CA THR A 204 1.58 -8.87 32.91
C THR A 204 1.00 -8.06 31.75
N PRO A 205 1.39 -8.33 30.51
CA PRO A 205 0.85 -7.63 29.36
C PRO A 205 -0.62 -8.01 29.14
N PRO A 206 -1.41 -7.11 28.54
CA PRO A 206 -2.82 -7.38 28.26
C PRO A 206 -3.01 -8.42 27.15
N VAL A 207 -1.98 -8.67 26.34
CA VAL A 207 -1.99 -9.62 25.25
C VAL A 207 -0.58 -10.19 25.02
N ARG A 208 -0.50 -11.42 24.55
CA ARG A 208 0.78 -12.04 24.18
C ARG A 208 1.32 -11.43 22.90
N VAL A 209 2.58 -10.97 22.95
CA VAL A 209 3.28 -10.38 21.81
C VAL A 209 4.45 -11.29 21.41
N PRO A 210 4.55 -11.68 20.15
CA PRO A 210 5.71 -12.45 19.66
C PRO A 210 6.92 -11.51 19.52
N GLY A 211 8.11 -12.00 19.86
CA GLY A 211 9.37 -11.27 19.68
C GLY A 211 10.33 -11.43 20.84
N LYS A 212 11.55 -10.90 20.64
CA LYS A 212 12.62 -10.89 21.66
C LYS A 212 12.97 -9.42 21.98
N ASN A 213 13.49 -9.19 23.18
CA ASN A 213 13.93 -7.86 23.64
C ASN A 213 12.82 -6.79 23.66
N LEU A 214 11.56 -7.22 23.87
CA LEU A 214 10.43 -6.30 23.97
C LEU A 214 10.28 -5.81 25.41
N VAL A 215 9.90 -4.55 25.56
CA VAL A 215 9.50 -3.96 26.83
C VAL A 215 8.00 -3.77 26.82
N LEU A 216 7.30 -4.50 27.68
CA LEU A 216 5.83 -4.46 27.75
C LEU A 216 5.37 -3.41 28.74
N THR A 217 4.26 -2.76 28.44
CA THR A 217 3.69 -1.65 29.23
C THR A 217 2.21 -1.90 29.51
N SER A 218 1.71 -1.27 30.56
CA SER A 218 0.28 -1.20 30.83
C SER A 218 -0.44 -0.47 29.69
N PRO A 219 -1.64 -0.92 29.27
CA PRO A 219 -2.36 -0.38 28.12
C PRO A 219 -3.08 0.93 28.46
N THR A 220 -2.31 1.98 28.74
CA THR A 220 -2.82 3.28 29.20
C THR A 220 -2.63 4.40 28.18
N LEU A 221 -1.68 4.26 27.25
CA LEU A 221 -1.44 5.28 26.23
C LEU A 221 -2.04 4.86 24.89
N ILE A 222 -2.69 5.82 24.25
CA ILE A 222 -3.33 5.67 22.94
C ILE A 222 -2.60 6.54 21.94
N ALA A 223 -2.26 5.97 20.81
CA ALA A 223 -1.59 6.64 19.70
C ALA A 223 -2.49 6.68 18.47
N GLU A 224 -2.41 7.78 17.74
CA GLU A 224 -2.92 7.91 16.39
C GLU A 224 -1.96 7.26 15.41
N ILE A 225 -2.44 6.30 14.64
CA ILE A 225 -1.66 5.53 13.68
C ILE A 225 -2.30 5.64 12.30
N GLU A 226 -1.56 6.19 11.38
CA GLU A 226 -1.91 6.10 9.96
C GLU A 226 -1.44 4.75 9.41
N TYR A 227 -2.29 4.08 8.65
CA TYR A 227 -1.96 2.80 8.03
C TYR A 227 -2.71 2.64 6.70
N ARG A 228 -2.31 1.68 5.86
CA ARG A 228 -2.92 1.50 4.53
C ARG A 228 -3.91 0.36 4.45
N ALA A 229 -3.62 -0.72 5.14
CA ALA A 229 -4.44 -1.93 5.05
C ALA A 229 -4.21 -2.82 6.26
N TRP A 230 -5.06 -3.82 6.40
CA TRP A 230 -4.87 -4.95 7.29
C TRP A 230 -4.30 -6.15 6.50
N THR A 231 -3.41 -6.92 7.13
CA THR A 231 -3.00 -8.21 6.59
C THR A 231 -4.04 -9.28 6.88
N HIS A 232 -3.98 -10.42 6.20
CA HIS A 232 -4.85 -11.58 6.51
C HIS A 232 -4.69 -12.09 7.95
N GLU A 233 -3.55 -11.79 8.58
CA GLU A 233 -3.26 -12.17 9.96
C GLU A 233 -3.77 -11.12 10.98
N GLY A 234 -4.53 -10.13 10.54
CA GLY A 234 -5.04 -9.05 11.39
C GLY A 234 -3.93 -8.11 11.91
N LYS A 235 -2.92 -7.81 11.07
CA LYS A 235 -1.85 -6.86 11.40
C LYS A 235 -1.93 -5.62 10.53
N LEU A 236 -1.53 -4.48 11.10
CA LEU A 236 -1.43 -3.22 10.36
C LEU A 236 -0.32 -3.28 9.32
N ARG A 237 -0.61 -2.81 8.11
CA ARG A 237 0.34 -2.73 7.01
C ARG A 237 0.70 -1.27 6.72
N HIS A 238 2.00 -1.00 6.58
CA HIS A 238 2.54 0.34 6.34
C HIS A 238 2.11 1.36 7.40
N ALA A 239 2.15 0.95 8.66
CA ALA A 239 1.80 1.81 9.78
C ALA A 239 2.82 2.94 9.99
N SER A 240 2.32 4.12 10.35
CA SER A 240 3.11 5.32 10.68
C SER A 240 2.49 6.01 11.90
N TYR A 241 3.31 6.29 12.89
CA TYR A 241 2.89 7.02 14.08
C TYR A 241 2.67 8.50 13.77
N LYS A 242 1.56 9.07 14.26
CA LYS A 242 1.19 10.48 14.07
C LYS A 242 1.23 11.30 15.35
N GLY A 243 1.17 10.64 16.50
CA GLY A 243 1.19 11.29 17.81
C GLY A 243 0.49 10.48 18.88
N LEU A 244 0.67 10.86 20.15
CA LEU A 244 -0.22 10.43 21.22
C LEU A 244 -1.55 11.18 21.11
N ARG A 245 -2.66 10.51 21.38
CA ARG A 245 -3.95 11.19 21.50
C ARG A 245 -3.94 12.13 22.69
N GLU A 246 -4.52 13.32 22.54
CA GLU A 246 -4.66 14.28 23.63
C GLU A 246 -5.56 13.73 24.75
N ARG A 247 -6.66 13.07 24.37
CA ARG A 247 -7.51 12.32 25.27
C ARG A 247 -7.16 10.85 25.24
N GLN A 248 -6.84 10.30 26.39
CA GLN A 248 -6.53 8.87 26.55
C GLN A 248 -7.81 8.11 26.93
N ASP A 249 -8.84 8.19 26.05
CA ASP A 249 -10.12 7.53 26.26
C ASP A 249 -10.14 6.18 25.53
N ASN A 250 -10.39 5.11 26.28
CA ASN A 250 -10.49 3.76 25.73
C ASN A 250 -11.67 3.58 24.75
N ALA A 251 -12.66 4.49 24.76
CA ALA A 251 -13.76 4.48 23.81
C ALA A 251 -13.29 4.75 22.36
N ASP A 252 -12.19 5.48 22.19
CA ASP A 252 -11.62 5.87 20.91
C ASP A 252 -10.71 4.79 20.29
N ILE A 253 -10.41 3.72 21.02
CA ILE A 253 -9.56 2.64 20.49
C ILE A 253 -10.28 1.91 19.36
N TYR A 254 -9.57 1.66 18.26
CA TYR A 254 -10.09 0.91 17.13
C TYR A 254 -10.68 -0.42 17.58
N LYS A 255 -11.91 -0.66 17.16
CA LYS A 255 -12.63 -1.91 17.42
C LYS A 255 -12.57 -2.79 16.20
N MET A 256 -12.00 -3.97 16.35
CA MET A 256 -11.97 -4.93 15.25
C MET A 256 -13.40 -5.41 14.94
N PRO A 257 -13.75 -5.54 13.65
CA PRO A 257 -15.02 -6.16 13.26
C PRO A 257 -15.07 -7.62 13.71
N ASP A 258 -16.29 -8.10 13.98
CA ASP A 258 -16.57 -9.50 14.35
C ASP A 258 -16.29 -10.49 13.22
#